data_a6d7f41095429d034533f0ef7f672f64
#
_entry.id   a6d7f41095429d034533f0ef7f672f64
#
_cell.length_a   1.000
_cell.length_b   1.000
_cell.length_c   1.000
_cell.angle_alpha   90.00
_cell.angle_beta   90.00
_cell.angle_gamma   90.00
#
_symmetry.space_group_name_H-M   'P 1'
#
loop_
_entity.id
_entity.type
_entity.pdbx_description
1 polymer ?
#
loop_
_entity_poly.entity_id
_entity_poly.type
_entity_poly.pdbx_seq_one_letter_code
_entity_poly.pdbx_strand_id
1 'polypeptide(L)'
;MGHRYAVLGAGRQGTAAAYELARHGDADVVWLTDAEPARAAAAAGRVNRLAGVSVARATGLDVTHEFDLLRFLDGVDACVSAVPYFLNGAIARAAVESKTHLCDLGGNTDVVLEELALDAAARAAGVALVPDCGLDPGLSQTLAALGIARLEHAREVRVWCGGLPQAPRPPLGYALFFSMHGLLNEYAGSAVFLRGGRRTEIACLTELEELELPGGLGRGEAFVTAGGASTGPWTYEGKLETYETKTIRWPGHCQIVRALADVGMLGEAPVRVGNGTIAPRAVLAAVLEPLLAQPDAKDVVLLRVICRGERGGRAAEERFELVDRHDEATGFSAMERTTGWHAAIAAEMMAAGEVEPGARPVETALDPEKFLRRWARTGIAIQGL
;
A
#
# COMPACT_ATOMS: atom_id res chain seq x y z
N MET A 1 -6.21 -4.55 29.32
CA MET A 1 -4.81 -4.42 28.89
C MET A 1 -4.85 -3.96 27.46
N GLY A 2 -4.09 -2.93 27.13
CA GLY A 2 -3.94 -2.49 25.77
C GLY A 2 -3.06 -3.44 24.94
N HIS A 3 -2.92 -3.14 23.66
CA HIS A 3 -2.16 -3.99 22.72
C HIS A 3 -0.70 -3.58 22.60
N ARG A 4 0.15 -4.52 22.23
CA ARG A 4 1.58 -4.33 21.97
C ARG A 4 1.82 -4.41 20.47
N TYR A 5 2.09 -3.29 19.84
CA TYR A 5 2.33 -3.19 18.41
C TYR A 5 3.81 -3.06 18.07
N ALA A 6 4.19 -3.55 16.90
CA ALA A 6 5.47 -3.27 16.26
C ALA A 6 5.25 -2.65 14.87
N VAL A 7 6.12 -1.70 14.50
CA VAL A 7 6.22 -1.16 13.16
C VAL A 7 7.67 -1.30 12.71
N LEU A 8 7.89 -2.17 11.73
CA LEU A 8 9.19 -2.39 11.12
C LEU A 8 9.41 -1.39 9.99
N GLY A 9 10.44 -0.54 10.14
CA GLY A 9 10.69 0.58 9.25
C GLY A 9 10.10 1.89 9.77
N ALA A 10 10.98 2.78 10.26
CA ALA A 10 10.61 4.12 10.75
C ALA A 10 10.67 5.19 9.65
N GLY A 11 10.32 4.80 8.41
CA GLY A 11 10.15 5.70 7.28
C GLY A 11 8.85 6.50 7.37
N ARG A 12 8.45 7.09 6.24
CA ARG A 12 7.23 7.93 6.14
C ARG A 12 5.98 7.16 6.55
N GLN A 13 5.66 6.05 5.86
CA GLN A 13 4.45 5.26 6.08
C GLN A 13 4.46 4.58 7.46
N GLY A 14 5.60 4.02 7.87
CA GLY A 14 5.73 3.41 9.20
C GLY A 14 5.52 4.41 10.34
N THR A 15 6.04 5.65 10.20
CA THR A 15 5.77 6.72 11.17
C THR A 15 4.28 7.07 11.23
N ALA A 16 3.60 7.12 10.08
CA ALA A 16 2.16 7.40 10.02
C ALA A 16 1.33 6.24 10.60
N ALA A 17 1.70 4.99 10.33
CA ALA A 17 1.06 3.82 10.92
C ALA A 17 1.22 3.82 12.45
N ALA A 18 2.43 4.08 12.96
CA ALA A 18 2.68 4.16 14.38
C ALA A 18 1.91 5.30 15.07
N TYR A 19 1.72 6.43 14.39
CA TYR A 19 0.91 7.53 14.89
C TYR A 19 -0.56 7.12 15.08
N GLU A 20 -1.15 6.46 14.08
CA GLU A 20 -2.54 6.00 14.15
C GLU A 20 -2.72 4.94 15.25
N LEU A 21 -1.81 3.96 15.35
CA LEU A 21 -1.81 2.97 16.42
C LEU A 21 -1.65 3.61 17.82
N ALA A 22 -0.77 4.57 17.96
CA ALA A 22 -0.56 5.27 19.24
C ALA A 22 -1.78 6.10 19.66
N ARG A 23 -2.54 6.60 18.70
CA ARG A 23 -3.69 7.47 18.92
C ARG A 23 -4.99 6.69 19.15
N HIS A 24 -5.18 5.59 18.43
CA HIS A 24 -6.46 4.93 18.33
C HIS A 24 -6.42 3.40 18.54
N GLY A 25 -5.22 2.80 18.57
CA GLY A 25 -5.02 1.35 18.64
C GLY A 25 -5.17 0.74 20.03
N ASP A 26 -5.59 1.49 21.06
CA ASP A 26 -5.59 1.03 22.46
C ASP A 26 -4.23 0.44 22.85
N ALA A 27 -3.14 1.17 22.51
CA ALA A 27 -1.78 0.67 22.61
C ALA A 27 -1.19 0.84 24.00
N ASP A 28 -0.72 -0.25 24.63
CA ASP A 28 0.20 -0.18 25.78
C ASP A 28 1.60 0.26 25.29
N VAL A 29 2.00 -0.18 24.10
CA VAL A 29 3.26 0.21 23.46
C VAL A 29 3.17 0.07 21.95
N VAL A 30 3.82 1.00 21.23
CA VAL A 30 4.06 0.94 19.78
C VAL A 30 5.56 1.00 19.56
N TRP A 31 6.17 -0.12 19.24
CA TRP A 31 7.59 -0.19 18.89
C TRP A 31 7.81 0.26 17.46
N LEU A 32 8.63 1.32 17.26
CA LEU A 32 9.15 1.67 15.92
C LEU A 32 10.58 1.18 15.81
N THR A 33 10.86 0.43 14.75
CA THR A 33 12.21 -0.08 14.48
C THR A 33 12.76 0.45 13.16
N ASP A 34 14.07 0.55 13.08
CA ASP A 34 14.79 0.85 11.86
C ASP A 34 16.23 0.32 11.99
N ALA A 35 16.85 -0.04 10.88
CA ALA A 35 18.27 -0.38 10.86
C ALA A 35 19.13 0.80 11.32
N GLU A 36 18.63 2.04 11.15
CA GLU A 36 19.22 3.25 11.70
C GLU A 36 18.52 3.65 13.01
N PRO A 37 19.10 3.40 14.20
CA PRO A 37 18.45 3.67 15.48
C PRO A 37 18.05 5.15 15.67
N ALA A 38 18.79 6.08 15.07
CA ALA A 38 18.48 7.51 15.14
C ALA A 38 17.18 7.84 14.39
N ARG A 39 16.90 7.16 13.28
CA ARG A 39 15.64 7.30 12.52
C ARG A 39 14.47 6.79 13.34
N ALA A 40 14.59 5.62 13.94
CA ALA A 40 13.57 5.08 14.85
C ALA A 40 13.27 6.03 16.02
N ALA A 41 14.31 6.58 16.64
CA ALA A 41 14.18 7.52 17.76
C ALA A 41 13.48 8.83 17.35
N ALA A 42 13.83 9.39 16.19
CA ALA A 42 13.19 10.59 15.64
C ALA A 42 11.70 10.37 15.36
N ALA A 43 11.37 9.22 14.75
CA ALA A 43 10.00 8.83 14.42
C ALA A 43 9.15 8.63 15.70
N ALA A 44 9.64 7.87 16.69
CA ALA A 44 8.93 7.67 17.96
C ALA A 44 8.72 9.00 18.70
N GLY A 45 9.72 9.88 18.72
CA GLY A 45 9.58 11.22 19.28
C GLY A 45 8.54 12.07 18.55
N ARG A 46 8.47 11.99 17.20
CA ARG A 46 7.43 12.67 16.40
C ARG A 46 6.04 12.13 16.72
N VAL A 47 5.88 10.80 16.75
CA VAL A 47 4.61 10.14 17.08
C VAL A 47 4.10 10.58 18.45
N ASN A 48 4.92 10.49 19.50
CA ASN A 48 4.51 10.87 20.85
C ASN A 48 4.11 12.34 20.94
N ARG A 49 4.84 13.25 20.30
CA ARG A 49 4.49 14.68 20.28
C ARG A 49 3.16 14.94 19.58
N LEU A 50 2.93 14.35 18.40
CA LEU A 50 1.74 14.59 17.60
C LEU A 50 0.49 13.95 18.22
N ALA A 51 0.63 12.74 18.77
CA ALA A 51 -0.48 12.04 19.41
C ALA A 51 -0.77 12.50 20.86
N GLY A 52 0.17 13.25 21.47
CA GLY A 52 0.03 13.69 22.86
C GLY A 52 0.13 12.54 23.87
N VAL A 53 0.88 11.49 23.55
CA VAL A 53 1.05 10.27 24.36
C VAL A 53 2.53 9.92 24.55
N SER A 54 2.82 8.87 25.31
CA SER A 54 4.17 8.37 25.56
C SER A 54 4.30 6.87 25.35
N VAL A 55 3.51 6.32 24.40
CA VAL A 55 3.47 4.87 24.13
C VAL A 55 4.42 4.44 23.01
N ALA A 56 4.84 5.36 22.13
CA ALA A 56 5.78 5.04 21.06
C ALA A 56 7.21 4.89 21.63
N ARG A 57 7.85 3.78 21.29
CA ARG A 57 9.21 3.39 21.70
C ARG A 57 10.06 3.14 20.47
N ALA A 58 11.34 3.51 20.55
CA ALA A 58 12.30 3.27 19.46
C ALA A 58 13.21 2.10 19.78
N THR A 59 13.54 1.30 18.76
CA THR A 59 14.55 0.25 18.85
C THR A 59 15.33 0.18 17.51
N GLY A 60 16.65 0.04 17.55
CA GLY A 60 17.46 -0.32 16.41
C GLY A 60 17.24 -1.80 16.09
N LEU A 61 16.84 -2.12 14.86
CA LEU A 61 16.64 -3.50 14.39
C LEU A 61 16.91 -3.59 12.89
N ASP A 62 17.84 -4.42 12.51
CA ASP A 62 17.98 -4.85 11.13
C ASP A 62 17.14 -6.14 10.96
N VAL A 63 16.03 -6.01 10.24
CA VAL A 63 15.08 -7.12 9.99
C VAL A 63 15.66 -8.27 9.16
N THR A 64 16.84 -8.10 8.57
CA THR A 64 17.55 -9.17 7.85
C THR A 64 18.25 -10.15 8.80
N HIS A 65 18.40 -9.78 10.07
CA HIS A 65 18.93 -10.65 11.11
C HIS A 65 17.80 -11.42 11.77
N GLU A 66 17.51 -12.62 11.27
CA GLU A 66 16.38 -13.45 11.66
C GLU A 66 16.26 -13.68 13.17
N PHE A 67 17.37 -14.00 13.84
CA PHE A 67 17.39 -14.22 15.29
C PHE A 67 16.94 -12.98 16.09
N ASP A 68 17.43 -11.80 15.71
CA ASP A 68 17.07 -10.55 16.38
C ASP A 68 15.61 -10.18 16.10
N LEU A 69 15.12 -10.43 14.87
CA LEU A 69 13.74 -10.23 14.48
C LEU A 69 12.79 -11.12 15.28
N LEU A 70 13.06 -12.43 15.37
CA LEU A 70 12.28 -13.38 16.16
C LEU A 70 12.20 -12.97 17.64
N ARG A 71 13.35 -12.63 18.20
CA ARG A 71 13.43 -12.18 19.60
C ARG A 71 12.66 -10.88 19.83
N PHE A 72 12.67 -9.98 18.86
CA PHE A 72 11.96 -8.71 18.96
C PHE A 72 10.45 -8.89 18.86
N LEU A 73 9.98 -9.79 17.98
CA LEU A 73 8.55 -10.06 17.79
C LEU A 73 7.92 -10.85 18.95
N ASP A 74 8.72 -11.50 19.79
CA ASP A 74 8.21 -12.25 20.93
C ASP A 74 7.35 -11.39 21.87
N GLY A 75 6.09 -11.74 22.00
CA GLY A 75 5.10 -11.02 22.79
C GLY A 75 4.58 -9.71 22.16
N VAL A 76 4.75 -9.52 20.85
CA VAL A 76 4.06 -8.49 20.07
C VAL A 76 2.73 -9.07 19.59
N ASP A 77 1.61 -8.33 19.77
CA ASP A 77 0.29 -8.78 19.35
C ASP A 77 0.13 -8.65 17.83
N ALA A 78 0.47 -7.48 17.27
CA ALA A 78 0.40 -7.26 15.83
C ALA A 78 1.55 -6.38 15.33
N CYS A 79 2.04 -6.70 14.14
CA CYS A 79 3.16 -6.05 13.48
C CYS A 79 2.75 -5.46 12.14
N VAL A 80 3.20 -4.24 11.84
CA VAL A 80 3.13 -3.61 10.52
C VAL A 80 4.52 -3.62 9.90
N SER A 81 4.69 -4.27 8.74
CA SER A 81 5.91 -4.19 7.96
C SER A 81 5.84 -3.00 6.98
N ALA A 82 6.67 -1.99 7.22
CA ALA A 82 6.82 -0.79 6.39
C ALA A 82 8.25 -0.67 5.83
N VAL A 83 8.92 -1.81 5.64
CA VAL A 83 10.23 -1.96 5.00
C VAL A 83 10.08 -2.27 3.51
N PRO A 84 11.17 -2.31 2.72
CA PRO A 84 11.09 -2.72 1.32
C PRO A 84 10.44 -4.09 1.13
N TYR A 85 9.51 -4.21 0.18
CA TYR A 85 8.65 -5.37 -0.06
C TYR A 85 9.39 -6.72 -0.14
N PHE A 86 10.59 -6.74 -0.71
CA PHE A 86 11.39 -7.97 -0.87
C PHE A 86 11.86 -8.60 0.45
N LEU A 87 11.65 -7.93 1.58
CA LEU A 87 11.93 -8.45 2.92
C LEU A 87 10.68 -9.12 3.56
N ASN A 88 9.49 -8.85 3.04
CA ASN A 88 8.23 -9.27 3.68
C ASN A 88 8.08 -10.78 3.80
N GLY A 89 8.49 -11.57 2.80
CA GLY A 89 8.41 -13.01 2.88
C GLY A 89 9.23 -13.62 4.04
N ALA A 90 10.40 -13.06 4.38
CA ALA A 90 11.18 -13.47 5.55
C ALA A 90 10.51 -13.02 6.87
N ILE A 91 10.00 -11.79 6.90
CA ILE A 91 9.28 -11.23 8.05
C ILE A 91 8.01 -12.03 8.33
N ALA A 92 7.27 -12.44 7.30
CA ALA A 92 6.06 -13.25 7.45
C ALA A 92 6.35 -14.61 8.09
N ARG A 93 7.44 -15.28 7.70
CA ARG A 93 7.89 -16.52 8.36
C ARG A 93 8.23 -16.28 9.83
N ALA A 94 8.98 -15.21 10.13
CA ALA A 94 9.31 -14.86 11.52
C ALA A 94 8.06 -14.52 12.35
N ALA A 95 7.08 -13.83 11.76
CA ALA A 95 5.81 -13.52 12.43
C ALA A 95 5.01 -14.79 12.78
N VAL A 96 4.96 -15.78 11.87
CA VAL A 96 4.34 -17.08 12.16
C VAL A 96 5.05 -17.80 13.32
N GLU A 97 6.39 -17.83 13.30
CA GLU A 97 7.18 -18.51 14.34
C GLU A 97 7.03 -17.84 15.72
N SER A 98 7.06 -16.51 15.77
CA SER A 98 6.87 -15.73 17.00
C SER A 98 5.42 -15.60 17.45
N LYS A 99 4.46 -16.14 16.68
CA LYS A 99 3.00 -16.02 16.91
C LYS A 99 2.51 -14.58 16.97
N THR A 100 3.03 -13.74 16.11
CA THR A 100 2.67 -12.34 15.95
C THR A 100 1.79 -12.18 14.71
N HIS A 101 0.67 -11.46 14.81
CA HIS A 101 -0.08 -11.06 13.61
C HIS A 101 0.74 -10.10 12.75
N LEU A 102 0.63 -10.19 11.42
CA LEU A 102 1.38 -9.34 10.51
C LEU A 102 0.51 -8.78 9.40
N CYS A 103 0.66 -7.50 9.13
CA CYS A 103 0.31 -6.89 7.85
C CYS A 103 1.50 -6.11 7.28
N ASP A 104 1.47 -5.87 5.97
CA ASP A 104 2.48 -5.09 5.25
C ASP A 104 1.84 -4.12 4.26
N LEU A 105 2.66 -3.35 3.57
CA LEU A 105 2.18 -2.33 2.64
C LEU A 105 2.15 -2.79 1.18
N GLY A 106 2.47 -4.05 0.93
CA GLY A 106 2.54 -4.62 -0.42
C GLY A 106 3.71 -4.11 -1.25
N GLY A 107 3.51 -4.11 -2.56
CA GLY A 107 4.45 -3.57 -3.54
C GLY A 107 4.98 -4.57 -4.57
N ASN A 108 4.69 -5.87 -4.42
CA ASN A 108 5.03 -6.90 -5.41
C ASN A 108 4.16 -8.13 -5.23
N THR A 109 3.38 -8.48 -6.24
CA THR A 109 2.40 -9.57 -6.20
C THR A 109 3.04 -10.95 -5.97
N ASP A 110 4.24 -11.21 -6.50
CA ASP A 110 4.90 -12.51 -6.30
C ASP A 110 5.27 -12.71 -4.83
N VAL A 111 5.77 -11.67 -4.15
CA VAL A 111 6.05 -11.71 -2.71
C VAL A 111 4.76 -11.92 -1.91
N VAL A 112 3.68 -11.24 -2.27
CA VAL A 112 2.36 -11.44 -1.64
C VAL A 112 1.89 -12.89 -1.78
N LEU A 113 2.05 -13.51 -2.94
CA LEU A 113 1.69 -14.91 -3.15
C LEU A 113 2.57 -15.87 -2.31
N GLU A 114 3.85 -15.56 -2.10
CA GLU A 114 4.71 -16.29 -1.17
C GLU A 114 4.22 -16.19 0.28
N GLU A 115 3.78 -15.01 0.71
CA GLU A 115 3.20 -14.81 2.05
C GLU A 115 1.88 -15.59 2.21
N LEU A 116 1.01 -15.56 1.20
CA LEU A 116 -0.24 -16.31 1.21
C LEU A 116 -0.03 -17.83 1.23
N ALA A 117 1.09 -18.33 0.72
CA ALA A 117 1.44 -19.74 0.80
C ALA A 117 1.71 -20.23 2.26
N LEU A 118 1.87 -19.31 3.22
CA LEU A 118 2.02 -19.60 4.63
C LEU A 118 0.68 -19.88 5.35
N ASP A 119 -0.47 -19.89 4.66
CA ASP A 119 -1.81 -20.01 5.28
C ASP A 119 -1.92 -21.15 6.28
N ALA A 120 -1.49 -22.36 5.94
CA ALA A 120 -1.56 -23.52 6.82
C ALA A 120 -0.71 -23.34 8.10
N ALA A 121 0.49 -22.74 7.97
CA ALA A 121 1.36 -22.49 9.11
C ALA A 121 0.80 -21.36 10.00
N ALA A 122 0.28 -20.29 9.40
CA ALA A 122 -0.34 -19.18 10.10
C ALA A 122 -1.58 -19.65 10.90
N ARG A 123 -2.44 -20.49 10.30
CA ARG A 123 -3.57 -21.11 11.01
C ARG A 123 -3.12 -21.96 12.19
N ALA A 124 -2.10 -22.80 12.00
CA ALA A 124 -1.57 -23.66 13.07
C ALA A 124 -0.95 -22.83 14.22
N ALA A 125 -0.33 -21.69 13.90
CA ALA A 125 0.23 -20.76 14.88
C ALA A 125 -0.83 -19.87 15.56
N GLY A 126 -2.05 -19.79 15.00
CA GLY A 126 -3.13 -18.93 15.50
C GLY A 126 -2.96 -17.46 15.14
N VAL A 127 -2.22 -17.15 14.07
CA VAL A 127 -1.94 -15.77 13.63
C VAL A 127 -2.57 -15.44 12.27
N ALA A 128 -2.89 -14.18 12.06
CA ALA A 128 -3.32 -13.65 10.78
C ALA A 128 -2.13 -12.98 10.07
N LEU A 129 -1.92 -13.34 8.80
CA LEU A 129 -1.04 -12.63 7.86
C LEU A 129 -1.93 -11.97 6.80
N VAL A 130 -1.86 -10.65 6.69
CA VAL A 130 -2.65 -9.87 5.74
C VAL A 130 -1.72 -8.96 4.96
N PRO A 131 -1.19 -9.41 3.82
CA PRO A 131 -0.39 -8.54 2.95
C PRO A 131 -1.22 -7.45 2.29
N ASP A 132 -0.56 -6.47 1.68
CA ASP A 132 -1.20 -5.43 0.87
C ASP A 132 -2.10 -4.45 1.65
N CYS A 133 -1.76 -4.11 2.88
CA CYS A 133 -2.54 -3.20 3.72
C CYS A 133 -2.15 -1.72 3.51
N GLY A 134 -1.91 -1.31 2.26
CA GLY A 134 -1.60 0.08 1.90
C GLY A 134 -2.81 0.87 1.39
N LEU A 135 -2.56 1.75 0.41
CA LEU A 135 -3.59 2.52 -0.28
C LEU A 135 -4.15 1.76 -1.48
N ASP A 136 -3.27 1.37 -2.41
CA ASP A 136 -3.56 0.63 -3.63
C ASP A 136 -2.29 -0.16 -4.03
N PRO A 137 -2.21 -1.38 -3.51
CA PRO A 137 -3.22 -2.22 -2.85
C PRO A 137 -3.50 -1.84 -1.39
N GLY A 138 -4.73 -2.18 -0.93
CA GLY A 138 -5.18 -2.06 0.46
C GLY A 138 -6.55 -1.40 0.58
N LEU A 139 -6.61 -0.08 0.73
CA LEU A 139 -7.88 0.65 0.87
C LEU A 139 -8.77 0.47 -0.36
N SER A 140 -8.18 0.42 -1.55
CA SER A 140 -8.89 0.16 -2.80
C SER A 140 -9.58 -1.21 -2.81
N GLN A 141 -8.91 -2.27 -2.35
CA GLN A 141 -9.48 -3.62 -2.24
C GLN A 141 -10.56 -3.70 -1.14
N THR A 142 -10.35 -3.03 -0.02
CA THR A 142 -11.36 -2.95 1.04
C THR A 142 -12.66 -2.29 0.53
N LEU A 143 -12.55 -1.20 -0.24
CA LEU A 143 -13.69 -0.54 -0.87
C LEU A 143 -14.30 -1.38 -2.00
N ALA A 144 -13.48 -2.07 -2.79
CA ALA A 144 -13.96 -3.00 -3.81
C ALA A 144 -14.77 -4.16 -3.19
N ALA A 145 -14.27 -4.75 -2.10
CA ALA A 145 -14.99 -5.79 -1.36
C ALA A 145 -16.34 -5.28 -0.83
N LEU A 146 -16.39 -4.05 -0.31
CA LEU A 146 -17.66 -3.44 0.10
C LEU A 146 -18.62 -3.26 -1.09
N GLY A 147 -18.13 -2.71 -2.19
CA GLY A 147 -18.96 -2.46 -3.38
C GLY A 147 -19.50 -3.77 -3.98
N ILE A 148 -18.67 -4.81 -4.02
CA ILE A 148 -19.08 -6.16 -4.45
C ILE A 148 -20.18 -6.70 -3.52
N ALA A 149 -20.01 -6.58 -2.20
CA ALA A 149 -20.97 -7.08 -1.20
C ALA A 149 -22.32 -6.35 -1.25
N ARG A 150 -22.36 -5.10 -1.74
CA ARG A 150 -23.60 -4.33 -1.91
C ARG A 150 -24.39 -4.66 -3.19
N LEU A 151 -23.81 -5.46 -4.09
CA LEU A 151 -24.43 -5.91 -5.33
C LEU A 151 -24.87 -7.37 -5.21
N GLU A 152 -26.01 -7.73 -5.80
CA GLU A 152 -26.47 -9.13 -5.86
C GLU A 152 -25.61 -9.95 -6.80
N HIS A 153 -25.23 -9.35 -7.92
CA HIS A 153 -24.36 -9.94 -8.92
C HIS A 153 -23.36 -8.89 -9.40
N ALA A 154 -22.21 -8.78 -8.71
CA ALA A 154 -21.11 -7.95 -9.17
C ALA A 154 -20.49 -8.54 -10.45
N ARG A 155 -20.15 -7.68 -11.40
CA ARG A 155 -19.51 -8.08 -12.69
C ARG A 155 -18.19 -7.38 -12.93
N GLU A 156 -18.06 -6.13 -12.48
CA GLU A 156 -16.92 -5.29 -12.83
C GLU A 156 -16.43 -4.52 -11.60
N VAL A 157 -15.12 -4.48 -11.42
CA VAL A 157 -14.42 -3.58 -10.51
C VAL A 157 -13.36 -2.82 -11.28
N ARG A 158 -13.38 -1.50 -11.18
CA ARG A 158 -12.35 -0.61 -11.73
C ARG A 158 -11.86 0.33 -10.66
N VAL A 159 -10.55 0.45 -10.56
CA VAL A 159 -9.86 1.31 -9.61
C VAL A 159 -9.00 2.31 -10.36
N TRP A 160 -9.04 3.56 -9.93
CA TRP A 160 -8.09 4.60 -10.29
C TRP A 160 -7.50 5.20 -9.02
N CYS A 161 -6.19 5.11 -8.90
CA CYS A 161 -5.48 5.58 -7.72
C CYS A 161 -4.26 6.42 -8.11
N GLY A 162 -3.96 7.47 -7.36
CA GLY A 162 -2.74 8.25 -7.59
C GLY A 162 -2.40 9.16 -6.42
N GLY A 163 -1.10 9.24 -6.14
CA GLY A 163 -0.51 10.27 -5.28
C GLY A 163 0.23 11.29 -6.15
N LEU A 164 -0.18 12.55 -6.10
CA LEU A 164 0.27 13.60 -6.99
C LEU A 164 0.78 14.79 -6.21
N PRO A 165 1.82 15.52 -6.68
CA PRO A 165 2.13 16.82 -6.11
C PRO A 165 1.01 17.83 -6.46
N GLN A 166 0.59 18.64 -5.47
CA GLN A 166 -0.39 19.70 -5.69
C GLN A 166 0.13 20.78 -6.64
N ALA A 167 1.45 20.97 -6.71
CA ALA A 167 2.14 21.87 -7.62
C ALA A 167 3.14 21.06 -8.46
N PRO A 168 2.70 20.49 -9.61
CA PRO A 168 3.56 19.66 -10.45
C PRO A 168 4.72 20.46 -11.06
N ARG A 169 5.93 19.89 -11.06
CA ARG A 169 7.13 20.48 -11.65
C ARG A 169 7.64 19.66 -12.83
N PRO A 170 8.01 20.31 -13.95
CA PRO A 170 8.63 19.62 -15.07
C PRO A 170 9.94 18.91 -14.66
N PRO A 171 10.36 17.85 -15.38
CA PRO A 171 9.74 17.32 -16.59
C PRO A 171 8.60 16.33 -16.31
N LEU A 172 8.59 15.63 -15.16
CA LEU A 172 7.68 14.51 -14.88
C LEU A 172 6.34 14.92 -14.26
N GLY A 173 6.21 16.15 -13.76
CA GLY A 173 5.03 16.56 -13.00
C GLY A 173 4.81 15.71 -11.73
N TYR A 174 5.87 15.12 -11.19
CA TYR A 174 5.80 14.16 -10.09
C TYR A 174 6.78 14.52 -8.97
N ALA A 175 6.48 14.11 -7.75
CA ALA A 175 7.36 14.13 -6.60
C ALA A 175 7.28 12.79 -5.87
N LEU A 176 8.38 12.39 -5.22
CA LEU A 176 8.48 11.08 -4.57
C LEU A 176 7.82 11.11 -3.19
N PHE A 177 6.67 10.45 -3.06
CA PHE A 177 5.93 10.33 -1.79
C PHE A 177 6.10 8.97 -1.11
N PHE A 178 6.75 8.02 -1.78
CA PHE A 178 7.11 6.70 -1.26
C PHE A 178 8.49 6.27 -1.78
N SER A 179 8.84 4.98 -1.80
CA SER A 179 10.19 4.57 -2.19
C SER A 179 10.44 4.66 -3.70
N MET A 180 11.67 4.99 -4.10
CA MET A 180 12.09 4.98 -5.51
C MET A 180 11.99 3.58 -6.12
N HIS A 181 12.34 2.55 -5.35
CA HIS A 181 12.20 1.15 -5.80
C HIS A 181 10.76 0.79 -6.10
N GLY A 182 9.81 1.17 -5.23
CA GLY A 182 8.39 0.98 -5.45
C GLY A 182 7.91 1.69 -6.71
N LEU A 183 8.28 2.97 -6.89
CA LEU A 183 7.90 3.76 -8.08
C LEU A 183 8.37 3.10 -9.38
N LEU A 184 9.62 2.65 -9.45
CA LEU A 184 10.13 2.01 -10.66
C LEU A 184 9.55 0.61 -10.88
N ASN A 185 9.15 -0.07 -9.79
CA ASN A 185 8.45 -1.35 -9.88
C ASN A 185 7.06 -1.20 -10.49
N GLU A 186 6.31 -0.13 -10.16
CA GLU A 186 5.00 0.16 -10.77
C GLU A 186 5.07 0.28 -12.30
N TYR A 187 6.18 0.77 -12.85
CA TYR A 187 6.33 1.03 -14.29
C TYR A 187 6.91 -0.13 -15.09
N ALA A 188 7.38 -1.18 -14.42
CA ALA A 188 8.09 -2.29 -15.06
C ALA A 188 7.19 -3.53 -15.24
N GLY A 189 7.41 -4.27 -16.31
CA GLY A 189 6.76 -5.55 -16.56
C GLY A 189 5.29 -5.45 -16.94
N SER A 190 4.44 -6.21 -16.27
CA SER A 190 3.00 -6.32 -16.54
C SER A 190 2.18 -6.33 -15.23
N ALA A 191 0.93 -5.90 -15.33
CA ALA A 191 -0.09 -6.13 -14.32
C ALA A 191 -0.96 -7.33 -14.72
N VAL A 192 -1.50 -8.05 -13.75
CA VAL A 192 -2.52 -9.06 -13.99
C VAL A 192 -3.89 -8.47 -13.67
N PHE A 193 -4.80 -8.50 -14.65
CA PHE A 193 -6.19 -8.06 -14.50
C PHE A 193 -7.15 -9.18 -14.82
N LEU A 194 -8.43 -9.01 -14.52
CA LEU A 194 -9.49 -9.85 -15.11
C LEU A 194 -10.04 -9.20 -16.38
N ARG A 195 -10.06 -9.96 -17.44
CA ARG A 195 -10.70 -9.65 -18.72
C ARG A 195 -11.58 -10.83 -19.15
N GLY A 196 -12.88 -10.61 -19.28
CA GLY A 196 -13.82 -11.70 -19.58
C GLY A 196 -13.78 -12.83 -18.54
N GLY A 197 -13.58 -12.51 -17.28
CA GLY A 197 -13.56 -13.44 -16.16
C GLY A 197 -12.26 -14.25 -15.99
N ARG A 198 -11.22 -13.96 -16.78
CA ARG A 198 -9.93 -14.67 -16.74
C ARG A 198 -8.77 -13.72 -16.46
N ARG A 199 -7.79 -14.21 -15.73
CA ARG A 199 -6.53 -13.49 -15.53
C ARG A 199 -5.82 -13.27 -16.85
N THR A 200 -5.44 -12.04 -17.10
CA THR A 200 -4.79 -11.57 -18.32
C THR A 200 -3.67 -10.61 -17.95
N GLU A 201 -2.48 -10.86 -18.49
CA GLU A 201 -1.36 -9.94 -18.34
C GLU A 201 -1.51 -8.74 -19.27
N ILE A 202 -1.37 -7.55 -18.72
CA ILE A 202 -1.42 -6.27 -19.43
C ILE A 202 -0.11 -5.55 -19.18
N ALA A 203 0.57 -5.15 -20.24
CA ALA A 203 1.85 -4.44 -20.13
C ALA A 203 1.69 -3.12 -19.37
N CYS A 204 2.63 -2.81 -18.49
CA CYS A 204 2.69 -1.51 -17.84
C CYS A 204 2.85 -0.37 -18.85
N LEU A 205 2.46 0.84 -18.46
CA LEU A 205 2.50 2.06 -19.27
C LEU A 205 1.63 1.97 -20.55
N THR A 206 0.62 1.08 -20.58
CA THR A 206 -0.36 0.93 -21.67
C THR A 206 -1.77 1.37 -21.22
N GLU A 207 -2.74 1.25 -22.11
CA GLU A 207 -4.15 1.61 -21.90
C GLU A 207 -4.31 3.03 -21.29
N LEU A 208 -3.51 3.99 -21.78
CA LEU A 208 -3.58 5.39 -21.38
C LEU A 208 -4.97 5.97 -21.67
N GLU A 209 -5.55 6.61 -20.68
CA GLU A 209 -6.81 7.34 -20.79
C GLU A 209 -6.72 8.70 -20.11
N GLU A 210 -7.45 9.68 -20.60
CA GLU A 210 -7.66 10.98 -19.95
C GLU A 210 -8.91 10.90 -19.08
N LEU A 211 -8.85 11.52 -17.90
CA LEU A 211 -10.00 11.58 -16.99
C LEU A 211 -10.09 12.91 -16.27
N GLU A 212 -11.31 13.29 -15.92
CA GLU A 212 -11.54 14.38 -14.97
C GLU A 212 -11.28 13.87 -13.55
N LEU A 213 -10.38 14.58 -12.87
CA LEU A 213 -9.99 14.23 -11.50
C LEU A 213 -11.06 14.67 -10.50
N PRO A 214 -11.34 13.86 -9.45
CA PRO A 214 -12.27 14.26 -8.41
C PRO A 214 -11.77 15.50 -7.65
N GLY A 215 -12.70 16.16 -6.94
CA GLY A 215 -12.38 17.34 -6.13
C GLY A 215 -12.01 18.60 -6.93
N GLY A 216 -12.37 18.67 -8.23
CA GLY A 216 -12.16 19.85 -9.07
C GLY A 216 -10.68 20.09 -9.44
N LEU A 217 -9.86 19.04 -9.43
CA LEU A 217 -8.43 19.11 -9.72
C LEU A 217 -8.11 19.23 -11.24
N GLY A 218 -9.15 19.21 -12.09
CA GLY A 218 -8.99 19.29 -13.54
C GLY A 218 -8.66 17.95 -14.18
N ARG A 219 -7.88 17.98 -15.26
CA ARG A 219 -7.55 16.79 -16.04
C ARG A 219 -6.35 16.05 -15.51
N GLY A 220 -6.45 14.73 -15.51
CA GLY A 220 -5.38 13.79 -15.27
C GLY A 220 -5.29 12.75 -16.37
N GLU A 221 -4.30 11.92 -16.31
CA GLU A 221 -4.18 10.71 -17.10
C GLU A 221 -4.10 9.47 -16.20
N ALA A 222 -4.60 8.34 -16.68
CA ALA A 222 -4.45 7.07 -15.99
C ALA A 222 -3.98 5.99 -16.97
N PHE A 223 -3.17 5.07 -16.48
CA PHE A 223 -2.58 4.00 -17.28
C PHE A 223 -2.23 2.80 -16.41
N VAL A 224 -1.97 1.67 -17.05
CA VAL A 224 -1.64 0.41 -16.37
C VAL A 224 -0.28 0.52 -15.68
N THR A 225 -0.24 0.14 -14.41
CA THR A 225 0.99 -0.07 -13.62
C THR A 225 0.91 -1.40 -12.89
N ALA A 226 2.07 -1.97 -12.53
CA ALA A 226 2.12 -3.20 -11.74
C ALA A 226 1.73 -2.95 -10.27
N GLY A 227 1.21 -3.98 -9.62
CA GLY A 227 1.01 -4.06 -8.18
C GLY A 227 -0.38 -3.65 -7.69
N GLY A 228 -1.04 -2.63 -8.25
CA GLY A 228 -2.27 -2.07 -7.70
C GLY A 228 -3.44 -3.05 -7.60
N ALA A 229 -3.68 -3.89 -8.61
CA ALA A 229 -4.73 -4.92 -8.56
C ALA A 229 -4.40 -6.06 -7.60
N SER A 230 -3.11 -6.27 -7.33
CA SER A 230 -2.55 -7.31 -6.47
C SER A 230 -3.30 -8.65 -6.55
N THR A 231 -3.86 -9.13 -5.44
CA THR A 231 -4.55 -10.43 -5.32
C THR A 231 -5.97 -10.45 -5.88
N GLY A 232 -6.58 -9.29 -6.16
CA GLY A 232 -7.96 -9.20 -6.64
C GLY A 232 -8.26 -10.09 -7.85
N PRO A 233 -7.40 -10.15 -8.90
CA PRO A 233 -7.59 -11.05 -10.03
C PRO A 233 -7.61 -12.54 -9.67
N TRP A 234 -6.88 -12.97 -8.63
CA TRP A 234 -6.92 -14.37 -8.16
C TRP A 234 -8.16 -14.65 -7.32
N THR A 235 -8.51 -13.74 -6.42
CA THR A 235 -9.68 -13.86 -5.53
C THR A 235 -11.00 -13.90 -6.30
N TYR A 236 -11.09 -13.13 -7.39
CA TYR A 236 -12.35 -12.92 -8.13
C TYR A 236 -12.36 -13.60 -9.52
N GLU A 237 -11.36 -14.41 -9.89
CA GLU A 237 -11.37 -15.16 -11.14
C GLU A 237 -12.62 -16.05 -11.24
N GLY A 238 -13.32 -15.97 -12.36
CA GLY A 238 -14.58 -16.68 -12.57
C GLY A 238 -15.80 -16.12 -11.82
N LYS A 239 -15.61 -15.09 -10.97
CA LYS A 239 -16.71 -14.40 -10.26
C LYS A 239 -17.01 -13.03 -10.85
N LEU A 240 -15.98 -12.31 -11.30
CA LEU A 240 -16.10 -11.02 -11.98
C LEU A 240 -15.64 -11.14 -13.43
N GLU A 241 -16.26 -10.38 -14.32
CA GLU A 241 -15.84 -10.24 -15.71
C GLU A 241 -14.61 -9.35 -15.84
N THR A 242 -14.54 -8.29 -15.04
CA THR A 242 -13.45 -7.30 -15.05
C THR A 242 -13.00 -6.98 -13.64
N TYR A 243 -11.69 -6.99 -13.43
CA TYR A 243 -11.03 -6.40 -12.27
C TYR A 243 -9.74 -5.72 -12.74
N GLU A 244 -9.66 -4.40 -12.59
CA GLU A 244 -8.51 -3.63 -13.06
C GLU A 244 -8.19 -2.44 -12.16
N THR A 245 -6.93 -2.04 -12.17
CA THR A 245 -6.43 -0.84 -11.50
C THR A 245 -5.56 -0.04 -12.45
N LYS A 246 -5.77 1.28 -12.50
CA LYS A 246 -4.91 2.21 -13.23
C LYS A 246 -4.37 3.29 -12.32
N THR A 247 -3.11 3.64 -12.51
CA THR A 247 -2.47 4.70 -11.74
C THR A 247 -2.71 6.06 -12.38
N ILE A 248 -3.18 7.01 -11.57
CA ILE A 248 -3.41 8.41 -11.97
C ILE A 248 -2.10 9.19 -11.91
N ARG A 249 -1.83 9.98 -12.94
CA ARG A 249 -0.72 10.96 -12.99
C ARG A 249 -1.19 12.26 -13.64
N TRP A 250 -0.40 13.33 -13.52
CA TRP A 250 -0.58 14.54 -14.29
C TRP A 250 -0.30 14.30 -15.78
N PRO A 251 -1.01 14.99 -16.71
CA PRO A 251 -0.89 14.75 -18.15
C PRO A 251 0.55 14.84 -18.67
N GLY A 252 0.94 13.88 -19.50
CA GLY A 252 2.26 13.76 -20.11
C GLY A 252 3.27 12.90 -19.37
N HIS A 253 2.99 12.48 -18.12
CA HIS A 253 3.88 11.64 -17.32
C HIS A 253 4.09 10.27 -17.98
N CYS A 254 3.00 9.59 -18.35
CA CYS A 254 3.07 8.26 -18.97
C CYS A 254 3.93 8.25 -20.22
N GLN A 255 3.81 9.28 -21.07
CA GLN A 255 4.58 9.36 -22.32
C GLN A 255 6.09 9.45 -22.06
N ILE A 256 6.50 10.26 -21.05
CA ILE A 256 7.91 10.42 -20.70
C ILE A 256 8.47 9.11 -20.13
N VAL A 257 7.76 8.48 -19.19
CA VAL A 257 8.23 7.22 -18.57
C VAL A 257 8.25 6.09 -19.58
N ARG A 258 7.28 6.04 -20.51
CA ARG A 258 7.26 5.04 -21.60
C ARG A 258 8.48 5.20 -22.50
N ALA A 259 8.85 6.44 -22.87
CA ALA A 259 10.04 6.67 -23.66
C ALA A 259 11.33 6.18 -22.96
N LEU A 260 11.42 6.34 -21.64
CA LEU A 260 12.52 5.78 -20.85
C LEU A 260 12.49 4.25 -20.81
N ALA A 261 11.31 3.65 -20.71
CA ALA A 261 11.13 2.20 -20.77
C ALA A 261 11.53 1.63 -22.15
N ASP A 262 11.07 2.26 -23.23
CA ASP A 262 11.31 1.84 -24.62
C ASP A 262 12.80 1.86 -24.99
N VAL A 263 13.58 2.78 -24.42
CA VAL A 263 15.07 2.80 -24.60
C VAL A 263 15.79 1.89 -23.59
N GLY A 264 15.05 1.09 -22.76
CA GLY A 264 15.61 0.09 -21.88
C GLY A 264 16.06 0.60 -20.50
N MET A 265 15.74 1.84 -20.11
CA MET A 265 16.16 2.42 -18.82
C MET A 265 15.51 1.77 -17.60
N LEU A 266 14.41 1.04 -17.75
CA LEU A 266 13.80 0.25 -16.67
C LEU A 266 14.38 -1.16 -16.55
N GLY A 267 15.33 -1.55 -17.41
CA GLY A 267 15.95 -2.88 -17.43
C GLY A 267 16.85 -3.14 -16.24
N GLU A 268 16.78 -4.36 -15.69
CA GLU A 268 17.60 -4.83 -14.57
C GLU A 268 18.85 -5.60 -15.05
N ALA A 269 18.85 -6.12 -16.29
CA ALA A 269 20.00 -6.80 -16.85
C ALA A 269 21.18 -5.82 -17.02
N PRO A 270 22.36 -6.10 -16.44
CA PRO A 270 23.48 -5.18 -16.52
C PRO A 270 23.96 -4.98 -17.95
N VAL A 271 24.20 -3.73 -18.33
CA VAL A 271 24.82 -3.33 -19.61
C VAL A 271 26.26 -2.91 -19.40
N ARG A 272 27.12 -3.10 -20.41
CA ARG A 272 28.52 -2.72 -20.34
C ARG A 272 28.69 -1.20 -20.48
N VAL A 273 29.38 -0.59 -19.53
CA VAL A 273 29.72 0.84 -19.56
C VAL A 273 31.21 0.99 -19.25
N GLY A 274 32.00 1.34 -20.27
CA GLY A 274 33.47 1.37 -20.14
C GLY A 274 34.03 -0.02 -19.75
N ASN A 275 34.73 -0.08 -18.62
CA ASN A 275 35.32 -1.31 -18.08
C ASN A 275 34.42 -2.04 -17.05
N GLY A 276 33.23 -1.53 -16.77
CA GLY A 276 32.31 -2.10 -15.79
C GLY A 276 30.95 -2.48 -16.41
N THR A 277 30.07 -2.96 -15.55
CA THR A 277 28.66 -3.22 -15.89
C THR A 277 27.75 -2.55 -14.88
N ILE A 278 26.60 -2.05 -15.32
CA ILE A 278 25.60 -1.43 -14.47
C ILE A 278 24.20 -1.72 -14.99
N ALA A 279 23.23 -1.96 -14.11
CA ALA A 279 21.83 -2.07 -14.50
C ALA A 279 21.29 -0.67 -14.89
N PRO A 280 20.65 -0.51 -16.06
CA PRO A 280 20.07 0.78 -16.48
C PRO A 280 19.10 1.35 -15.44
N ARG A 281 18.27 0.49 -14.83
CA ARG A 281 17.34 0.88 -13.78
C ARG A 281 18.02 1.49 -12.55
N ALA A 282 19.21 1.01 -12.17
CA ALA A 282 19.96 1.59 -11.06
C ALA A 282 20.46 3.00 -11.38
N VAL A 283 20.90 3.24 -12.64
CA VAL A 283 21.27 4.58 -13.10
C VAL A 283 20.03 5.50 -13.09
N LEU A 284 18.91 5.03 -13.64
CA LEU A 284 17.67 5.79 -13.66
C LEU A 284 17.22 6.18 -12.24
N ALA A 285 17.26 5.24 -11.29
CA ALA A 285 16.95 5.50 -9.89
C ALA A 285 17.84 6.60 -9.31
N ALA A 286 19.16 6.47 -9.48
CA ALA A 286 20.13 7.44 -8.96
C ALA A 286 19.97 8.85 -9.55
N VAL A 287 19.50 8.96 -10.80
CA VAL A 287 19.25 10.25 -11.46
C VAL A 287 17.90 10.83 -11.04
N LEU A 288 16.85 10.00 -10.94
CA LEU A 288 15.50 10.48 -10.65
C LEU A 288 15.30 10.79 -9.16
N GLU A 289 15.92 10.04 -8.27
CA GLU A 289 15.70 10.22 -6.83
C GLU A 289 15.96 11.64 -6.33
N PRO A 290 17.12 12.28 -6.61
CA PRO A 290 17.35 13.68 -6.22
C PRO A 290 16.44 14.67 -6.93
N LEU A 291 16.00 14.37 -8.16
CA LEU A 291 15.08 15.21 -8.93
C LEU A 291 13.66 15.18 -8.33
N LEU A 292 13.21 14.01 -7.91
CA LEU A 292 11.87 13.78 -7.38
C LEU A 292 11.80 13.96 -5.85
N ALA A 293 12.91 13.93 -5.14
CA ALA A 293 13.00 14.25 -3.73
C ALA A 293 12.76 15.75 -3.53
N GLN A 294 11.50 16.14 -3.42
CA GLN A 294 11.06 17.51 -3.21
C GLN A 294 10.50 17.61 -1.78
N PRO A 295 11.32 17.96 -0.77
CA PRO A 295 10.92 17.90 0.64
C PRO A 295 9.73 18.80 0.98
N ASP A 296 9.57 19.89 0.24
CA ASP A 296 8.46 20.85 0.45
C ASP A 296 7.22 20.54 -0.40
N ALA A 297 7.25 19.46 -1.20
CA ALA A 297 6.11 19.12 -2.03
C ALA A 297 4.96 18.61 -1.14
N LYS A 298 3.82 19.27 -1.29
CA LYS A 298 2.55 18.82 -0.70
C LYS A 298 1.84 17.96 -1.72
N ASP A 299 1.32 16.84 -1.27
CA ASP A 299 0.63 15.88 -2.12
C ASP A 299 -0.90 15.99 -2.05
N VAL A 300 -1.53 15.39 -3.02
CA VAL A 300 -2.93 15.01 -3.01
C VAL A 300 -3.01 13.53 -3.42
N VAL A 301 -3.78 12.75 -2.67
CA VAL A 301 -4.14 11.39 -3.02
C VAL A 301 -5.54 11.36 -3.59
N LEU A 302 -5.69 10.64 -4.68
CA LEU A 302 -6.95 10.38 -5.37
C LEU A 302 -7.17 8.88 -5.43
N LEU A 303 -8.35 8.44 -4.98
CA LEU A 303 -8.80 7.06 -5.15
C LEU A 303 -10.25 7.09 -5.63
N ARG A 304 -10.51 6.34 -6.70
CA ARG A 304 -11.85 6.05 -7.21
C ARG A 304 -12.00 4.56 -7.38
N VAL A 305 -13.02 3.98 -6.76
CA VAL A 305 -13.40 2.58 -6.92
C VAL A 305 -14.82 2.53 -7.47
N ILE A 306 -15.02 1.83 -8.57
CA ILE A 306 -16.33 1.62 -9.19
C ILE A 306 -16.59 0.13 -9.27
N CYS A 307 -17.68 -0.32 -8.66
CA CYS A 307 -18.19 -1.68 -8.78
C CYS A 307 -19.51 -1.64 -9.55
N ARG A 308 -19.63 -2.42 -10.63
CA ARG A 308 -20.85 -2.51 -11.43
C ARG A 308 -21.39 -3.93 -11.44
N GLY A 309 -22.70 -4.02 -11.51
CA GLY A 309 -23.39 -5.29 -11.51
C GLY A 309 -24.90 -5.13 -11.52
N GLU A 310 -25.57 -5.96 -10.75
CA GLU A 310 -27.04 -5.96 -10.64
C GLU A 310 -27.49 -5.87 -9.17
N ARG A 311 -28.61 -5.19 -8.94
CA ARG A 311 -29.36 -5.16 -7.69
C ARG A 311 -30.87 -5.11 -8.00
N GLY A 312 -31.64 -6.04 -7.42
CA GLY A 312 -33.08 -6.15 -7.71
C GLY A 312 -33.37 -6.42 -9.19
N GLY A 313 -32.51 -7.16 -9.89
CA GLY A 313 -32.65 -7.45 -11.32
C GLY A 313 -32.42 -6.24 -12.24
N ARG A 314 -31.81 -5.16 -11.76
CA ARG A 314 -31.48 -3.96 -12.54
C ARG A 314 -29.99 -3.65 -12.44
N ALA A 315 -29.46 -3.01 -13.49
CA ALA A 315 -28.07 -2.52 -13.46
C ALA A 315 -27.89 -1.56 -12.28
N ALA A 316 -26.79 -1.75 -11.54
CA ALA A 316 -26.45 -0.97 -10.38
C ALA A 316 -24.93 -0.67 -10.36
N GLU A 317 -24.58 0.49 -9.80
CA GLU A 317 -23.20 0.93 -9.62
C GLU A 317 -23.00 1.36 -8.17
N GLU A 318 -21.93 0.88 -7.54
CA GLU A 318 -21.37 1.42 -6.33
C GLU A 318 -20.12 2.22 -6.69
N ARG A 319 -20.01 3.44 -6.18
CA ARG A 319 -18.90 4.33 -6.47
C ARG A 319 -18.38 4.93 -5.18
N PHE A 320 -17.08 4.76 -4.95
CA PHE A 320 -16.37 5.37 -3.83
C PHE A 320 -15.29 6.32 -4.35
N GLU A 321 -15.23 7.51 -3.80
CA GLU A 321 -14.19 8.49 -4.14
C GLU A 321 -13.56 9.06 -2.87
N LEU A 322 -12.24 9.15 -2.88
CA LEU A 322 -11.44 9.78 -1.83
C LEU A 322 -10.53 10.82 -2.47
N VAL A 323 -10.50 11.99 -1.86
CA VAL A 323 -9.51 13.04 -2.14
C VAL A 323 -8.95 13.48 -0.80
N ASP A 324 -7.70 13.11 -0.54
CA ASP A 324 -6.97 13.56 0.65
C ASP A 324 -5.79 14.46 0.25
N ARG A 325 -5.43 15.39 1.10
CA ARG A 325 -4.35 16.35 0.86
C ARG A 325 -3.36 16.31 2.02
N HIS A 326 -2.16 16.79 1.78
CA HIS A 326 -1.18 17.04 2.84
C HIS A 326 -1.84 17.74 4.03
N ASP A 327 -1.64 17.19 5.23
CA ASP A 327 -2.20 17.73 6.46
C ASP A 327 -1.23 18.71 7.13
N GLU A 328 -1.60 19.97 7.14
CA GLU A 328 -0.79 21.05 7.72
C GLU A 328 -0.63 20.93 9.25
N ALA A 329 -1.59 20.31 9.93
CA ALA A 329 -1.57 20.22 11.39
C ALA A 329 -0.55 19.20 11.89
N THR A 330 -0.45 18.07 11.24
CA THR A 330 0.50 16.99 11.63
C THR A 330 1.75 16.97 10.76
N GLY A 331 1.70 17.60 9.59
CA GLY A 331 2.74 17.53 8.56
C GLY A 331 2.85 16.16 7.91
N PHE A 332 1.82 15.29 8.02
CA PHE A 332 1.74 14.07 7.24
C PHE A 332 1.25 14.36 5.82
N SER A 333 1.87 13.72 4.85
CA SER A 333 1.36 13.72 3.48
C SER A 333 0.06 12.90 3.39
N ALA A 334 -0.74 13.15 2.35
CA ALA A 334 -1.91 12.33 2.07
C ALA A 334 -1.53 10.86 1.83
N MET A 335 -0.40 10.62 1.15
CA MET A 335 0.12 9.26 0.92
C MET A 335 0.50 8.57 2.22
N GLU A 336 1.16 9.27 3.16
CA GLU A 336 1.47 8.74 4.48
C GLU A 336 0.23 8.36 5.26
N ARG A 337 -0.80 9.21 5.23
CA ARG A 337 -2.07 9.01 5.94
C ARG A 337 -2.85 7.85 5.36
N THR A 338 -3.11 7.86 4.06
CA THR A 338 -3.96 6.86 3.41
C THR A 338 -3.32 5.47 3.40
N THR A 339 -2.00 5.37 3.32
CA THR A 339 -1.27 4.10 3.36
C THR A 339 -1.05 3.62 4.79
N GLY A 340 -0.41 4.45 5.63
CA GLY A 340 -0.02 4.03 6.99
C GLY A 340 -1.22 3.80 7.91
N TRP A 341 -2.29 4.57 7.75
CA TRP A 341 -3.48 4.42 8.60
C TRP A 341 -4.33 3.21 8.20
N HIS A 342 -4.34 2.83 6.93
CA HIS A 342 -4.96 1.55 6.53
C HIS A 342 -4.26 0.38 7.22
N ALA A 343 -2.93 0.31 7.16
CA ALA A 343 -2.15 -0.74 7.81
C ALA A 343 -2.33 -0.74 9.34
N ALA A 344 -2.37 0.44 9.96
CA ALA A 344 -2.62 0.56 11.39
C ALA A 344 -3.98 0.00 11.80
N ILE A 345 -5.04 0.33 11.04
CA ILE A 345 -6.39 -0.19 11.28
C ILE A 345 -6.44 -1.72 11.08
N ALA A 346 -5.76 -2.24 10.05
CA ALA A 346 -5.66 -3.68 9.85
C ALA A 346 -4.97 -4.37 11.04
N ALA A 347 -3.83 -3.83 11.51
CA ALA A 347 -3.13 -4.34 12.69
C ALA A 347 -4.00 -4.28 13.96
N GLU A 348 -4.76 -3.20 14.14
CA GLU A 348 -5.71 -3.06 15.25
C GLU A 348 -6.82 -4.14 15.18
N MET A 349 -7.40 -4.37 13.99
CA MET A 349 -8.42 -5.41 13.81
C MET A 349 -7.87 -6.81 14.10
N MET A 350 -6.62 -7.07 13.73
CA MET A 350 -5.93 -8.33 14.04
C MET A 350 -5.69 -8.48 15.55
N ALA A 351 -5.14 -7.47 16.22
CA ALA A 351 -4.90 -7.49 17.66
C ALA A 351 -6.21 -7.63 18.46
N ALA A 352 -7.31 -7.06 17.96
CA ALA A 352 -8.66 -7.20 18.55
C ALA A 352 -9.31 -8.56 18.28
N GLY A 353 -8.66 -9.50 17.57
CA GLY A 353 -9.20 -10.80 17.23
C GLY A 353 -10.35 -10.78 16.21
N GLU A 354 -10.43 -9.72 15.40
CA GLU A 354 -11.50 -9.56 14.40
C GLU A 354 -11.10 -10.10 13.02
N VAL A 355 -9.85 -10.52 12.86
CA VAL A 355 -9.31 -11.17 11.66
C VAL A 355 -8.98 -12.60 12.02
N GLU A 356 -9.57 -13.56 11.30
CA GLU A 356 -9.32 -14.98 11.56
C GLU A 356 -7.89 -15.38 11.23
N PRO A 357 -7.29 -16.32 11.98
CA PRO A 357 -5.98 -16.87 11.68
C PRO A 357 -5.88 -17.47 10.27
N GLY A 358 -4.71 -17.29 9.66
CA GLY A 358 -4.37 -17.71 8.30
C GLY A 358 -3.70 -16.59 7.51
N ALA A 359 -3.15 -16.91 6.36
CA ALA A 359 -2.64 -15.95 5.42
C ALA A 359 -3.70 -15.69 4.34
N ARG A 360 -4.24 -14.49 4.30
CA ARG A 360 -5.38 -14.15 3.43
C ARG A 360 -5.20 -12.79 2.75
N PRO A 361 -5.65 -12.66 1.48
CA PRO A 361 -5.72 -11.37 0.79
C PRO A 361 -6.56 -10.36 1.59
N VAL A 362 -6.16 -9.10 1.54
CA VAL A 362 -6.81 -8.00 2.27
C VAL A 362 -8.31 -7.91 2.00
N GLU A 363 -8.74 -8.12 0.74
CA GLU A 363 -10.14 -8.07 0.31
C GLU A 363 -11.02 -9.21 0.87
N THR A 364 -10.40 -10.24 1.46
CA THR A 364 -11.11 -11.36 2.11
C THR A 364 -10.82 -11.46 3.59
N ALA A 365 -9.75 -10.84 4.06
CA ALA A 365 -9.33 -10.88 5.47
C ALA A 365 -10.06 -9.86 6.33
N LEU A 366 -10.23 -8.65 5.81
CA LEU A 366 -10.84 -7.54 6.55
C LEU A 366 -12.35 -7.47 6.27
N ASP A 367 -13.15 -7.38 7.32
CA ASP A 367 -14.55 -6.98 7.20
C ASP A 367 -14.59 -5.48 6.83
N PRO A 368 -15.08 -5.11 5.62
CA PRO A 368 -15.00 -3.74 5.16
C PRO A 368 -15.85 -2.77 5.99
N GLU A 369 -16.97 -3.21 6.56
CA GLU A 369 -17.82 -2.34 7.39
C GLU A 369 -17.15 -2.09 8.74
N LYS A 370 -16.54 -3.10 9.36
CA LYS A 370 -15.77 -2.93 10.60
C LYS A 370 -14.56 -2.03 10.38
N PHE A 371 -13.87 -2.22 9.26
CA PHE A 371 -12.74 -1.38 8.86
C PHE A 371 -13.19 0.09 8.71
N LEU A 372 -14.26 0.36 7.97
CA LEU A 372 -14.75 1.72 7.69
C LEU A 372 -15.28 2.42 8.95
N ARG A 373 -15.82 1.70 9.93
CA ARG A 373 -16.13 2.30 11.23
C ARG A 373 -14.88 2.85 11.93
N ARG A 374 -13.73 2.18 11.80
CA ARG A 374 -12.46 2.67 12.32
C ARG A 374 -11.90 3.79 11.45
N TRP A 375 -12.00 3.64 10.13
CA TRP A 375 -11.55 4.67 9.19
C TRP A 375 -12.21 6.02 9.43
N ALA A 376 -13.48 6.06 9.79
CA ALA A 376 -14.22 7.30 10.04
C ALA A 376 -13.55 8.21 11.10
N ARG A 377 -12.80 7.64 12.06
CA ARG A 377 -12.08 8.43 13.08
C ARG A 377 -10.84 9.15 12.55
N THR A 378 -10.35 8.77 11.38
CA THR A 378 -9.20 9.43 10.72
C THR A 378 -9.53 10.82 10.22
N GLY A 379 -10.82 11.12 10.01
CA GLY A 379 -11.31 12.36 9.42
C GLY A 379 -11.14 12.43 7.89
N ILE A 380 -10.62 11.39 7.25
CA ILE A 380 -10.53 11.31 5.78
C ILE A 380 -11.86 10.81 5.23
N ALA A 381 -12.57 11.69 4.53
CA ALA A 381 -13.88 11.37 3.97
C ALA A 381 -13.76 10.49 2.72
N ILE A 382 -14.63 9.49 2.62
CA ILE A 382 -14.86 8.69 1.42
C ILE A 382 -16.29 8.96 0.98
N GLN A 383 -16.47 9.48 -0.23
CA GLN A 383 -17.80 9.70 -0.81
C GLN A 383 -18.37 8.36 -1.29
N GLY A 384 -19.68 8.16 -1.18
CA GLY A 384 -20.37 6.94 -1.59
C GLY A 384 -20.54 5.88 -0.49
N LEU A 385 -20.07 6.16 0.74
CA LEU A 385 -20.27 5.28 1.89
C LEU A 385 -21.70 5.33 2.44
#